data_b87f981964f034641a9a3e18aa484f61
#
_entry.id   b87f981964f034641a9a3e18aa484f61
#
_cell.length_a   1.000
_cell.length_b   1.000
_cell.length_c   1.000
_cell.angle_alpha   90.00
_cell.angle_beta   90.00
_cell.angle_gamma   90.00
#
_symmetry.space_group_name_H-M   'P 1'
#
loop_
_entity.id
_entity.type
_entity.pdbx_description
1 polymer ?
#
loop_
_entity_poly.entity_id
_entity_poly.type
_entity_poly.pdbx_seq_one_letter_code
_entity_poly.pdbx_strand_id
1 'polypeptide(L)'
;DAELRGARENLDAKVRLHGLQAAGEVEGNLAAAAADRAVGQLELARAQLAQCSVTAPFSGRVAKIHVKPHQGTSVGAPLAELISNGPLKLRINAPSRWLKELKLGTPFEVAVDETGRRYPARVSAIGARVDTAAQTIEIEGRFASAFPELLAGMSGSAHFTGLR
;
A
#
# COMPACT_ATOMS: atom_id res chain seq x y z
N ASP A 1 5.04 19.41 -23.58
CA ASP A 1 5.25 20.84 -23.22
C ASP A 1 5.19 21.78 -24.42
N ALA A 2 5.85 21.45 -25.55
CA ALA A 2 5.85 22.33 -26.74
C ALA A 2 4.44 22.44 -27.38
N GLU A 3 3.72 21.34 -27.49
CA GLU A 3 2.37 21.30 -28.05
C GLU A 3 1.39 22.15 -27.22
N LEU A 4 1.44 22.01 -25.89
CA LEU A 4 0.62 22.80 -24.97
C LEU A 4 0.92 24.30 -25.11
N ARG A 5 2.20 24.68 -25.26
CA ARG A 5 2.60 26.05 -25.43
C ARG A 5 2.00 26.63 -26.72
N GLY A 6 2.15 25.93 -27.84
CA GLY A 6 1.56 26.35 -29.12
C GLY A 6 0.03 26.46 -29.09
N ALA A 7 -0.64 25.50 -28.42
CA ALA A 7 -2.09 25.54 -28.25
C ALA A 7 -2.55 26.75 -27.42
N ARG A 8 -1.82 27.08 -26.34
CA ARG A 8 -2.10 28.27 -25.52
C ARG A 8 -1.85 29.57 -26.25
N GLU A 9 -0.75 29.69 -27.00
CA GLU A 9 -0.45 30.87 -27.82
C GLU A 9 -1.55 31.09 -28.87
N ASN A 10 -2.04 30.03 -29.52
CA ASN A 10 -3.16 30.12 -30.47
C ASN A 10 -4.46 30.53 -29.76
N LEU A 11 -4.78 29.98 -28.60
CA LEU A 11 -5.94 30.41 -27.81
C LEU A 11 -5.84 31.89 -27.45
N ASP A 12 -4.72 32.34 -26.93
CA ASP A 12 -4.49 33.75 -26.56
C ASP A 12 -4.62 34.70 -27.78
N ALA A 13 -4.17 34.26 -28.95
CA ALA A 13 -4.35 35.01 -30.18
C ALA A 13 -5.83 35.11 -30.58
N LYS A 14 -6.60 34.00 -30.52
CA LYS A 14 -8.02 33.99 -30.85
C LYS A 14 -8.86 34.78 -29.86
N VAL A 15 -8.55 34.74 -28.57
CA VAL A 15 -9.22 35.56 -27.54
C VAL A 15 -8.99 37.07 -27.82
N ARG A 16 -7.77 37.48 -28.17
CA ARG A 16 -7.47 38.87 -28.52
C ARG A 16 -8.20 39.31 -29.78
N LEU A 17 -8.26 38.48 -30.82
CA LEU A 17 -8.98 38.77 -32.07
C LEU A 17 -10.49 38.85 -31.85
N HIS A 18 -11.05 38.01 -30.97
CA HIS A 18 -12.46 38.09 -30.60
C HIS A 18 -12.80 39.45 -29.92
N GLY A 19 -11.94 39.90 -29.00
CA GLY A 19 -12.07 41.21 -28.35
C GLY A 19 -12.04 42.38 -29.34
N LEU A 20 -11.43 42.18 -30.51
CA LEU A 20 -11.41 43.15 -31.63
C LEU A 20 -12.52 42.90 -32.67
N GLN A 21 -13.48 42.02 -32.40
CA GLN A 21 -14.55 41.59 -33.31
C GLN A 21 -14.02 40.96 -34.62
N ALA A 22 -12.79 40.50 -34.66
CA ALA A 22 -12.10 39.95 -35.84
C ALA A 22 -12.08 38.39 -35.83
N ALA A 23 -12.58 37.73 -34.79
CA ALA A 23 -12.74 36.29 -34.74
C ALA A 23 -14.10 35.89 -34.14
N GLY A 24 -14.67 34.79 -34.64
CA GLY A 24 -15.94 34.27 -34.14
C GLY A 24 -15.77 33.53 -32.79
N GLU A 25 -16.85 33.48 -31.98
CA GLU A 25 -16.92 32.75 -30.72
C GLU A 25 -16.55 31.25 -30.89
N VAL A 26 -16.99 30.66 -32.00
CA VAL A 26 -16.71 29.23 -32.31
C VAL A 26 -15.20 28.97 -32.45
N GLU A 27 -14.46 29.91 -33.07
CA GLU A 27 -13.01 29.74 -33.20
C GLU A 27 -12.29 29.83 -31.86
N GLY A 28 -12.74 30.68 -30.93
CA GLY A 28 -12.24 30.76 -29.57
C GLY A 28 -12.47 29.45 -28.79
N ASN A 29 -13.68 28.92 -28.89
CA ASN A 29 -14.05 27.64 -28.23
C ASN A 29 -13.25 26.46 -28.78
N LEU A 30 -13.00 26.41 -30.10
CA LEU A 30 -12.15 25.38 -30.70
C LEU A 30 -10.71 25.48 -30.24
N ALA A 31 -10.17 26.70 -30.14
CA ALA A 31 -8.80 26.93 -29.64
C ALA A 31 -8.70 26.54 -28.13
N ALA A 32 -9.72 26.83 -27.32
CA ALA A 32 -9.79 26.43 -25.92
C ALA A 32 -9.81 24.88 -25.80
N ALA A 33 -10.68 24.19 -26.54
CA ALA A 33 -10.73 22.75 -26.57
C ALA A 33 -9.40 22.09 -27.03
N ALA A 34 -8.67 22.75 -27.95
CA ALA A 34 -7.36 22.27 -28.38
C ALA A 34 -6.30 22.45 -27.29
N ALA A 35 -6.34 23.54 -26.52
CA ALA A 35 -5.48 23.73 -25.36
C ALA A 35 -5.76 22.71 -24.25
N ASP A 36 -7.04 22.45 -23.93
CA ASP A 36 -7.43 21.46 -22.93
C ASP A 36 -7.00 20.05 -23.33
N ARG A 37 -7.14 19.69 -24.61
CA ARG A 37 -6.63 18.42 -25.13
C ARG A 37 -5.12 18.31 -24.97
N ALA A 38 -4.36 19.37 -25.24
CA ALA A 38 -2.90 19.38 -25.08
C ALA A 38 -2.48 19.27 -23.60
N VAL A 39 -3.28 19.82 -22.66
CA VAL A 39 -3.10 19.60 -21.20
C VAL A 39 -3.28 18.12 -20.87
N GLY A 40 -4.37 17.50 -21.30
CA GLY A 40 -4.63 16.09 -21.06
C GLY A 40 -3.53 15.17 -21.59
N GLN A 41 -3.02 15.46 -22.79
CA GLN A 41 -1.90 14.71 -23.39
C GLN A 41 -0.61 14.86 -22.57
N LEU A 42 -0.33 16.05 -22.04
CA LEU A 42 0.84 16.31 -21.19
C LEU A 42 0.71 15.54 -19.86
N GLU A 43 -0.46 15.56 -19.24
CA GLU A 43 -0.72 14.84 -18.00
C GLU A 43 -0.57 13.33 -18.18
N LEU A 44 -1.10 12.80 -19.28
CA LEU A 44 -0.93 11.38 -19.63
C LEU A 44 0.56 11.02 -19.78
N ALA A 45 1.32 11.82 -20.51
CA ALA A 45 2.76 11.57 -20.69
C ALA A 45 3.53 11.65 -19.36
N ARG A 46 3.16 12.59 -18.48
CA ARG A 46 3.75 12.71 -17.12
C ARG A 46 3.40 11.51 -16.24
N ALA A 47 2.16 11.04 -16.28
CA ALA A 47 1.74 9.85 -15.56
C ALA A 47 2.50 8.60 -16.03
N GLN A 48 2.68 8.44 -17.33
CA GLN A 48 3.51 7.36 -17.89
C GLN A 48 4.97 7.45 -17.43
N LEU A 49 5.55 8.63 -17.45
CA LEU A 49 6.93 8.86 -17.00
C LEU A 49 7.09 8.59 -15.49
N ALA A 50 6.09 8.94 -14.68
CA ALA A 50 6.10 8.66 -13.25
C ALA A 50 6.15 7.17 -12.92
N GLN A 51 5.58 6.32 -13.79
CA GLN A 51 5.65 4.86 -13.64
C GLN A 51 7.06 4.29 -13.86
N CYS A 52 7.96 5.04 -14.48
CA CYS A 52 9.36 4.64 -14.65
C CYS A 52 10.18 4.71 -13.35
N SER A 53 9.65 5.33 -12.31
CA SER A 53 10.29 5.45 -10.99
C SER A 53 9.43 4.78 -9.94
N VAL A 54 9.87 3.62 -9.44
CA VAL A 54 9.19 2.88 -8.38
C VAL A 54 9.85 3.20 -7.04
N THR A 55 9.11 3.84 -6.15
CA THR A 55 9.59 4.19 -4.80
C THR A 55 8.98 3.29 -3.75
N ALA A 56 9.74 3.02 -2.68
CA ALA A 56 9.23 2.27 -1.54
C ALA A 56 8.08 3.04 -0.86
N PRO A 57 6.90 2.43 -0.64
CA PRO A 57 5.74 3.11 -0.05
C PRO A 57 5.87 3.33 1.47
N PHE A 58 6.84 2.70 2.11
CA PHE A 58 7.11 2.79 3.54
C PHE A 58 8.58 2.53 3.85
N SER A 59 9.01 2.91 5.04
CA SER A 59 10.35 2.61 5.56
C SER A 59 10.45 1.14 5.96
N GLY A 60 11.48 0.45 5.44
CA GLY A 60 11.62 -0.98 5.65
C GLY A 60 12.95 -1.52 5.17
N ARG A 61 13.02 -2.83 5.11
CA ARG A 61 14.16 -3.59 4.58
C ARG A 61 13.75 -4.33 3.31
N VAL A 62 14.65 -4.41 2.34
CA VAL A 62 14.45 -5.25 1.17
C VAL A 62 14.68 -6.71 1.58
N ALA A 63 13.62 -7.53 1.49
CA ALA A 63 13.71 -8.96 1.77
C ALA A 63 14.22 -9.72 0.55
N LYS A 64 13.77 -9.33 -0.65
CA LYS A 64 14.14 -10.00 -1.89
C LYS A 64 14.05 -9.04 -3.06
N ILE A 65 14.96 -9.20 -4.02
CA ILE A 65 14.94 -8.52 -5.31
C ILE A 65 14.67 -9.58 -6.38
N HIS A 66 13.65 -9.35 -7.20
CA HIS A 66 13.22 -10.30 -8.23
C HIS A 66 13.79 -9.99 -9.61
N VAL A 67 14.34 -8.81 -9.79
CA VAL A 67 14.85 -8.31 -11.09
C VAL A 67 16.33 -7.98 -11.02
N LYS A 68 17.01 -8.04 -12.15
CA LYS A 68 18.41 -7.65 -12.31
C LYS A 68 18.50 -6.27 -12.99
N PRO A 69 19.59 -5.52 -12.78
CA PRO A 69 19.84 -4.31 -13.56
C PRO A 69 19.77 -4.60 -15.07
N HIS A 70 19.17 -3.67 -15.82
CA HIS A 70 18.96 -3.77 -17.28
C HIS A 70 18.04 -4.89 -17.74
N GLN A 71 17.32 -5.55 -16.85
CA GLN A 71 16.31 -6.55 -17.19
C GLN A 71 14.98 -5.87 -17.55
N GLY A 72 14.41 -6.24 -18.71
CA GLY A 72 13.04 -5.86 -19.05
C GLY A 72 12.04 -6.56 -18.12
N THR A 73 11.01 -5.82 -17.69
CA THR A 73 9.94 -6.33 -16.84
C THR A 73 8.58 -6.08 -17.48
N SER A 74 7.63 -6.98 -17.25
CA SER A 74 6.24 -6.79 -17.65
C SER A 74 5.49 -5.93 -16.64
N VAL A 75 4.42 -5.28 -17.09
CA VAL A 75 3.52 -4.54 -16.21
C VAL A 75 2.93 -5.48 -15.16
N GLY A 76 2.99 -5.11 -13.89
CA GLY A 76 2.50 -5.92 -12.77
C GLY A 76 3.47 -6.99 -12.26
N ALA A 77 4.65 -7.15 -12.87
CA ALA A 77 5.65 -8.08 -12.35
C ALA A 77 6.24 -7.58 -11.02
N PRO A 78 6.46 -8.46 -10.02
CA PRO A 78 7.08 -8.07 -8.77
C PRO A 78 8.54 -7.68 -8.98
N LEU A 79 8.95 -6.51 -8.49
CA LEU A 79 10.32 -6.01 -8.57
C LEU A 79 11.13 -6.36 -7.33
N ALA A 80 10.56 -6.12 -6.16
CA ALA A 80 11.18 -6.39 -4.87
C ALA A 80 10.13 -6.64 -3.79
N GLU A 81 10.52 -7.38 -2.77
CA GLU A 81 9.75 -7.58 -1.54
C GLU A 81 10.32 -6.69 -0.44
N LEU A 82 9.44 -5.94 0.20
CA LEU A 82 9.78 -5.01 1.26
C LEU A 82 9.10 -5.45 2.56
N ILE A 83 9.87 -5.50 3.64
CA ILE A 83 9.36 -5.75 4.99
C ILE A 83 9.41 -4.43 5.75
N SER A 84 8.27 -4.01 6.30
CA SER A 84 8.17 -2.80 7.12
C SER A 84 8.97 -2.92 8.41
N ASN A 85 9.62 -1.83 8.84
CA ASN A 85 10.20 -1.72 10.18
C ASN A 85 9.16 -1.41 11.27
N GLY A 86 7.88 -1.43 10.93
CA GLY A 86 6.79 -1.24 11.91
C GLY A 86 6.71 -2.36 12.94
N PRO A 87 5.83 -2.20 13.95
CA PRO A 87 5.66 -3.20 14.99
C PRO A 87 5.20 -4.54 14.41
N LEU A 88 5.83 -5.62 14.85
CA LEU A 88 5.46 -6.98 14.45
C LEU A 88 4.04 -7.31 14.90
N LYS A 89 3.31 -7.97 14.03
CA LYS A 89 1.98 -8.52 14.32
C LYS A 89 2.08 -10.03 14.49
N LEU A 90 1.35 -10.54 15.47
CA LEU A 90 1.19 -11.97 15.69
C LEU A 90 -0.12 -12.41 15.02
N ARG A 91 -0.08 -13.52 14.28
CA ARG A 91 -1.28 -14.20 13.80
C ARG A 91 -1.38 -15.55 14.48
N ILE A 92 -2.52 -15.80 15.09
CA ILE A 92 -2.74 -16.96 15.94
C ILE A 92 -4.06 -17.58 15.51
N ASN A 93 -4.06 -18.88 15.24
CA ASN A 93 -5.27 -19.66 15.07
C ASN A 93 -5.66 -20.26 16.39
N ALA A 94 -6.73 -19.77 16.99
CA ALA A 94 -7.24 -20.23 18.26
C ALA A 94 -8.55 -21.02 18.09
N PRO A 95 -8.84 -21.99 18.97
CA PRO A 95 -10.12 -22.69 18.96
C PRO A 95 -11.30 -21.70 19.10
N SER A 96 -12.31 -21.83 18.27
CA SER A 96 -13.46 -20.89 18.25
C SER A 96 -14.24 -20.85 19.57
N ARG A 97 -14.19 -21.94 20.36
CA ARG A 97 -14.79 -21.99 21.70
C ARG A 97 -14.25 -20.93 22.66
N TRP A 98 -12.99 -20.46 22.46
CA TRP A 98 -12.39 -19.43 23.30
C TRP A 98 -13.01 -18.05 23.12
N LEU A 99 -13.82 -17.82 22.09
CA LEU A 99 -14.52 -16.57 21.86
C LEU A 99 -15.40 -16.12 23.03
N LYS A 100 -15.87 -17.06 23.86
CA LYS A 100 -16.67 -16.74 25.04
C LYS A 100 -15.90 -15.93 26.09
N GLU A 101 -14.60 -16.16 26.20
CA GLU A 101 -13.74 -15.61 27.23
C GLU A 101 -12.70 -14.63 26.67
N LEU A 102 -12.38 -14.77 25.37
CA LEU A 102 -11.37 -13.98 24.70
C LEU A 102 -11.86 -12.55 24.41
N LYS A 103 -11.12 -11.56 24.88
CA LYS A 103 -11.41 -10.14 24.67
C LYS A 103 -10.20 -9.40 24.10
N LEU A 104 -10.44 -8.24 23.48
CA LEU A 104 -9.36 -7.33 23.11
C LEU A 104 -8.56 -6.96 24.38
N GLY A 105 -7.23 -6.93 24.24
CA GLY A 105 -6.32 -6.66 25.34
C GLY A 105 -5.99 -7.86 26.23
N THR A 106 -6.63 -9.04 26.04
CA THR A 106 -6.29 -10.27 26.79
C THR A 106 -4.78 -10.53 26.69
N PRO A 107 -4.06 -10.64 27.83
CA PRO A 107 -2.64 -10.95 27.84
C PRO A 107 -2.39 -12.41 27.52
N PHE A 108 -1.29 -12.67 26.83
CA PHE A 108 -0.79 -14.02 26.57
C PHE A 108 0.72 -14.00 26.38
N GLU A 109 1.36 -15.14 26.39
CA GLU A 109 2.76 -15.32 26.09
C GLU A 109 2.95 -16.06 24.77
N VAL A 110 3.97 -15.68 24.01
CA VAL A 110 4.37 -16.36 22.78
C VAL A 110 5.73 -17.01 23.01
N ALA A 111 5.79 -18.31 22.92
CA ALA A 111 7.04 -19.04 22.83
C ALA A 111 7.46 -19.08 21.36
N VAL A 112 8.53 -18.38 21.02
CA VAL A 112 9.06 -18.30 19.65
C VAL A 112 10.10 -19.39 19.47
N ASP A 113 9.90 -20.23 18.46
CA ASP A 113 10.68 -21.44 18.25
C ASP A 113 12.14 -21.11 17.90
N GLU A 114 12.37 -20.10 17.08
CA GLU A 114 13.72 -19.71 16.62
C GLU A 114 14.58 -19.07 17.72
N THR A 115 13.96 -18.47 18.72
CA THR A 115 14.72 -17.85 19.83
C THR A 115 14.71 -18.72 21.09
N GLY A 116 13.81 -19.69 21.19
CA GLY A 116 13.58 -20.51 22.37
C GLY A 116 13.07 -19.73 23.59
N ARG A 117 12.63 -18.48 23.41
CA ARG A 117 12.21 -17.58 24.48
C ARG A 117 10.72 -17.28 24.42
N ARG A 118 10.19 -16.83 25.56
CA ARG A 118 8.80 -16.38 25.69
C ARG A 118 8.73 -14.86 25.72
N TYR A 119 7.75 -14.33 25.03
CA TYR A 119 7.54 -12.88 24.90
C TYR A 119 6.11 -12.53 25.29
N PRO A 120 5.92 -11.50 26.12
CA PRO A 120 4.59 -11.05 26.49
C PRO A 120 3.92 -10.34 25.33
N ALA A 121 2.64 -10.65 25.14
CA ALA A 121 1.82 -10.11 24.07
C ALA A 121 0.38 -9.86 24.54
N ARG A 122 -0.38 -9.13 23.75
CA ARG A 122 -1.81 -8.86 24.00
C ARG A 122 -2.60 -9.01 22.71
N VAL A 123 -3.83 -9.46 22.84
CA VAL A 123 -4.79 -9.53 21.73
C VAL A 123 -5.10 -8.13 21.22
N SER A 124 -4.87 -7.88 19.94
CA SER A 124 -5.12 -6.58 19.30
C SER A 124 -6.34 -6.59 18.40
N ALA A 125 -6.67 -7.73 17.80
CA ALA A 125 -7.90 -7.91 17.03
C ALA A 125 -8.36 -9.38 17.08
N ILE A 126 -9.66 -9.60 16.92
CA ILE A 126 -10.28 -10.91 16.82
C ILE A 126 -10.94 -10.95 15.46
N GLY A 127 -10.68 -12.00 14.69
CA GLY A 127 -11.25 -12.19 13.37
C GLY A 127 -12.77 -12.20 13.38
N ALA A 128 -13.36 -11.69 12.32
CA ALA A 128 -14.82 -11.65 12.18
C ALA A 128 -15.43 -12.96 11.65
N ARG A 129 -14.58 -13.93 11.28
CA ARG A 129 -15.02 -15.18 10.67
C ARG A 129 -14.36 -16.37 11.35
N VAL A 130 -15.16 -17.38 11.65
CA VAL A 130 -14.70 -18.69 12.13
C VAL A 130 -14.50 -19.61 10.94
N ASP A 131 -13.36 -20.29 10.90
CA ASP A 131 -13.16 -21.40 9.98
C ASP A 131 -13.95 -22.61 10.51
N THR A 132 -15.00 -22.97 9.78
CA THR A 132 -15.92 -24.05 10.19
C THR A 132 -15.30 -25.43 10.05
N ALA A 133 -14.34 -25.62 9.14
CA ALA A 133 -13.67 -26.90 8.94
C ALA A 133 -12.65 -27.16 10.05
N ALA A 134 -11.84 -26.17 10.40
CA ALA A 134 -10.85 -26.27 11.47
C ALA A 134 -11.40 -25.92 12.85
N GLN A 135 -12.61 -25.35 12.95
CA GLN A 135 -13.20 -24.81 14.18
C GLN A 135 -12.29 -23.80 14.89
N THR A 136 -11.58 -22.99 14.10
CA THR A 136 -10.64 -21.99 14.59
C THR A 136 -11.06 -20.58 14.19
N ILE A 137 -10.53 -19.61 14.92
CA ILE A 137 -10.62 -18.19 14.62
C ILE A 137 -9.23 -17.59 14.59
N GLU A 138 -9.00 -16.72 13.61
CA GLU A 138 -7.75 -15.95 13.54
C GLU A 138 -7.79 -14.81 14.56
N ILE A 139 -6.74 -14.68 15.33
CA ILE A 139 -6.54 -13.62 16.32
C ILE A 139 -5.28 -12.87 15.94
N GLU A 140 -5.33 -11.56 15.95
CA GLU A 140 -4.13 -10.74 15.88
C GLU A 140 -3.66 -10.37 17.29
N GLY A 141 -2.37 -10.48 17.52
CA GLY A 141 -1.71 -10.02 18.73
C GLY A 141 -0.62 -8.99 18.43
N ARG A 142 -0.24 -8.27 19.48
CA ARG A 142 0.93 -7.38 19.46
C ARG A 142 1.80 -7.68 20.66
N PHE A 143 3.10 -7.64 20.46
CA PHE A 143 4.05 -7.72 21.57
C PHE A 143 3.90 -6.51 22.49
N ALA A 144 4.14 -6.72 23.79
CA ALA A 144 4.04 -5.67 24.80
C ALA A 144 5.13 -4.58 24.64
N SER A 145 6.26 -4.95 24.04
CA SER A 145 7.38 -4.06 23.73
C SER A 145 8.04 -4.47 22.41
N ALA A 146 8.98 -3.66 21.93
CA ALA A 146 9.79 -4.01 20.77
C ALA A 146 10.91 -4.96 21.20
N PHE A 147 11.07 -6.05 20.45
CA PHE A 147 12.12 -7.05 20.64
C PHE A 147 12.96 -7.11 19.35
N PRO A 148 14.18 -6.53 19.36
CA PRO A 148 14.99 -6.40 18.15
C PRO A 148 15.41 -7.74 17.52
N GLU A 149 15.43 -8.80 18.33
CA GLU A 149 15.76 -10.16 17.90
C GLU A 149 14.64 -10.85 17.12
N LEU A 150 13.42 -10.34 17.20
CA LEU A 150 12.28 -10.93 16.49
C LEU A 150 12.21 -10.41 15.05
N LEU A 151 12.00 -11.34 14.13
CA LEU A 151 11.86 -11.05 12.70
C LEU A 151 10.49 -11.52 12.18
N ALA A 152 10.00 -10.84 11.16
CA ALA A 152 8.82 -11.30 10.45
C ALA A 152 9.08 -12.67 9.80
N GLY A 153 8.11 -13.58 9.94
CA GLY A 153 8.21 -14.95 9.43
C GLY A 153 8.63 -15.98 10.47
N MET A 154 8.99 -15.57 11.69
CA MET A 154 9.22 -16.48 12.81
C MET A 154 7.92 -17.17 13.23
N SER A 155 8.04 -18.41 13.73
CA SER A 155 6.94 -19.24 14.20
C SER A 155 6.99 -19.48 15.72
N GLY A 156 5.90 -19.97 16.27
CA GLY A 156 5.84 -20.25 17.70
C GLY A 156 4.46 -20.65 18.20
N SER A 157 4.36 -20.82 19.50
CA SER A 157 3.14 -21.22 20.20
C SER A 157 2.64 -20.14 21.15
N ALA A 158 1.36 -19.84 21.09
CA ALA A 158 0.71 -18.88 21.99
C ALA A 158 0.13 -19.58 23.21
N HIS A 159 0.47 -19.08 24.40
CA HIS A 159 -0.01 -19.60 25.68
C HIS A 159 -0.91 -18.56 26.35
N PHE A 160 -2.19 -18.87 26.42
CA PHE A 160 -3.20 -18.07 27.12
C PHE A 160 -3.41 -18.63 28.52
N THR A 161 -3.31 -17.78 29.54
CA THR A 161 -3.57 -18.17 30.91
C THR A 161 -5.08 -18.06 31.19
N GLY A 162 -5.71 -19.16 31.60
CA GLY A 162 -7.13 -19.20 32.01
C GLY A 162 -8.13 -19.51 30.91
N LEU A 163 -7.74 -19.68 29.65
CA LEU A 163 -8.62 -20.20 28.59
C LEU A 163 -8.59 -21.73 28.53
N ARG A 164 -9.77 -22.36 28.47
CA ARG A 164 -9.96 -23.81 28.38
C ARG A 164 -10.78 -24.25 27.18
#